data_42d928cd964e1061f09bbc550677d75e
#
_entry.id   42d928cd964e1061f09bbc550677d75e
#
_cell.length_a   1.000
_cell.length_b   1.000
_cell.length_c   1.000
_cell.angle_alpha   90.00
_cell.angle_beta   90.00
_cell.angle_gamma   90.00
#
_symmetry.space_group_name_H-M   'P 1'
#
loop_
_entity.id
_entity.type
_entity.pdbx_description
1 polymer ?
#
loop_
_entity_poly.entity_id
_entity_poly.type
_entity_poly.pdbx_seq_one_letter_code
_entity_poly.pdbx_strand_id
1 'polypeptide(L)'
;MDGKRKHIMTQLPDTGKVTLKTFAGKHKYLTGAGCVLSGISAVISLVPYLCMWKVIKLAVLNWPEGPDGGMLVYWGWMAVASSLFSMLIYFGALMCTHISAFRTARNMKTVALHHLTELPIGYFKGTGSGKLRRIIDDGAGQTETYLAHQLPDLAGALVTPAAVLVLLLVFDWRFGLISLIPMAAGAFFLSRMMGTGMAECMRQYQNALEDMNNEAVEYVRGIPVVKTFQQSIFSFKSFHDSIMRYKDWAVNYTLSLRIPMCCYSVSINGIFAVLIPAGLLLAGDAARGEAYVTTVLDLVFYILFTPVCVTMMDKIMWTSENTVAANDALERILNIIREKPLPEPAVPRKPENHRIEIKDVSFSYNKDGVNALDHVSLTVPQGATAAMVGASGSGKTTLVSLIPRFFDVDRGSICIGGVDVRDMGTKELMKQVSFVFQDSRLFKDSLLNNIRAARPKADKEEVMRAVKAARCEDIIEKMPQGLDTVVGTKGVYLSGGEMQRIALARAILKDAPIVLLDEATAFADPDNEYLIQQAFEKLVEGKTVIMIAHRLSTVCRADCIFVMEEGRVAEQGNHDELLKARGLYAKMWKDYQTSVEWKVGGMA
;
A
#
# COMPACT_ATOMS: atom_id res chain seq x y z
N MET A 1 -3.32 -16.97 20.86
CA MET A 1 -3.45 -15.81 19.95
C MET A 1 -4.24 -16.12 18.67
N ASP A 2 -4.32 -17.37 18.23
CA ASP A 2 -5.00 -17.77 16.96
C ASP A 2 -6.53 -17.67 16.93
N GLY A 3 -7.24 -17.86 18.05
CA GLY A 3 -8.70 -17.83 18.06
C GLY A 3 -9.33 -16.45 17.82
N LYS A 4 -8.66 -15.35 18.20
CA LYS A 4 -9.11 -13.98 17.92
C LYS A 4 -8.81 -13.53 16.48
N ARG A 5 -7.78 -14.12 15.84
CA ARG A 5 -7.37 -13.83 14.46
C ARG A 5 -8.35 -14.41 13.45
N LYS A 6 -8.78 -15.65 13.63
CA LYS A 6 -9.83 -16.28 12.80
C LYS A 6 -11.13 -15.50 12.80
N HIS A 7 -11.48 -14.84 13.92
CA HIS A 7 -12.76 -14.15 14.08
C HIS A 7 -12.87 -12.84 13.26
N ILE A 8 -11.78 -12.16 12.92
CA ILE A 8 -11.80 -10.96 12.06
C ILE A 8 -11.86 -11.36 10.57
N MET A 9 -11.16 -12.43 10.17
CA MET A 9 -11.18 -12.94 8.80
C MET A 9 -12.50 -13.61 8.41
N THR A 10 -13.13 -14.34 9.33
CA THR A 10 -14.48 -14.94 9.12
C THR A 10 -15.61 -13.91 9.12
N GLN A 11 -15.36 -12.65 9.48
CA GLN A 11 -16.35 -11.58 9.48
C GLN A 11 -16.24 -10.62 8.27
N LEU A 12 -15.28 -10.82 7.36
CA LEU A 12 -15.34 -10.14 6.07
C LEU A 12 -16.44 -10.82 5.25
N PRO A 13 -17.58 -10.15 5.00
CA PRO A 13 -18.66 -10.76 4.24
C PRO A 13 -18.20 -10.97 2.80
N ASP A 14 -18.39 -12.17 2.28
CA ASP A 14 -18.06 -12.55 0.88
C ASP A 14 -18.73 -11.66 -0.18
N THR A 15 -19.74 -10.89 0.19
CA THR A 15 -20.56 -10.10 -0.75
C THR A 15 -21.02 -8.73 -0.22
N GLY A 16 -20.61 -8.31 0.99
CA GLY A 16 -21.02 -7.03 1.60
C GLY A 16 -20.02 -5.90 1.34
N LYS A 17 -20.50 -4.64 1.30
CA LYS A 17 -19.61 -3.47 1.31
C LYS A 17 -18.75 -3.48 2.57
N VAL A 18 -17.49 -3.86 2.44
CA VAL A 18 -16.51 -3.77 3.53
C VAL A 18 -16.26 -2.28 3.80
N THR A 19 -16.49 -1.86 5.02
CA THR A 19 -16.35 -0.47 5.47
C THR A 19 -15.33 -0.36 6.60
N LEU A 20 -14.93 0.85 6.95
CA LEU A 20 -14.09 1.10 8.13
C LEU A 20 -14.64 0.47 9.42
N LYS A 21 -16.00 0.40 9.55
CA LYS A 21 -16.67 -0.22 10.69
C LYS A 21 -16.36 -1.72 10.83
N THR A 22 -16.11 -2.40 9.71
CA THR A 22 -15.74 -3.83 9.69
C THR A 22 -14.37 -4.04 10.35
N PHE A 23 -13.38 -3.19 9.99
CA PHE A 23 -12.04 -3.26 10.59
C PHE A 23 -12.00 -2.77 12.04
N ALA A 24 -12.89 -1.83 12.41
CA ALA A 24 -13.02 -1.37 13.80
C ALA A 24 -13.54 -2.45 14.75
N GLY A 25 -14.36 -3.40 14.27
CA GLY A 25 -14.94 -4.46 15.08
C GLY A 25 -15.69 -3.91 16.30
N LYS A 26 -15.34 -4.39 17.51
CA LYS A 26 -15.95 -3.90 18.77
C LYS A 26 -15.62 -2.44 19.08
N HIS A 27 -14.51 -1.90 18.53
CA HIS A 27 -14.09 -0.52 18.79
C HIS A 27 -14.94 0.53 18.04
N LYS A 28 -15.82 0.12 17.11
CA LYS A 28 -16.81 1.02 16.48
C LYS A 28 -17.68 1.79 17.48
N TYR A 29 -17.95 1.19 18.65
CA TYR A 29 -18.72 1.85 19.70
C TYR A 29 -17.94 2.98 20.38
N LEU A 30 -16.61 2.85 20.51
CA LEU A 30 -15.74 3.93 20.98
C LEU A 30 -15.72 5.09 19.99
N THR A 31 -15.65 4.81 18.69
CA THR A 31 -15.77 5.85 17.65
C THR A 31 -17.10 6.59 17.77
N GLY A 32 -18.21 5.85 17.94
CA GLY A 32 -19.54 6.45 18.12
C GLY A 32 -19.62 7.31 19.39
N ALA A 33 -19.13 6.81 20.52
CA ALA A 33 -19.07 7.58 21.78
C ALA A 33 -18.21 8.85 21.61
N GLY A 34 -17.06 8.78 20.95
CA GLY A 34 -16.23 9.93 20.66
C GLY A 34 -16.95 10.98 19.79
N CYS A 35 -17.68 10.55 18.75
CA CYS A 35 -18.49 11.47 17.94
C CYS A 35 -19.61 12.16 18.77
N VAL A 36 -20.29 11.43 19.64
CA VAL A 36 -21.33 12.00 20.52
C VAL A 36 -20.73 12.99 21.49
N LEU A 37 -19.62 12.63 22.15
CA LEU A 37 -18.90 13.55 23.06
C LEU A 37 -18.40 14.81 22.35
N SER A 38 -17.90 14.69 21.12
CA SER A 38 -17.50 15.82 20.30
C SER A 38 -18.68 16.74 19.99
N GLY A 39 -19.83 16.20 19.62
CA GLY A 39 -21.07 16.97 19.42
C GLY A 39 -21.51 17.71 20.70
N ILE A 40 -21.47 17.05 21.86
CA ILE A 40 -21.80 17.68 23.16
C ILE A 40 -20.81 18.80 23.47
N SER A 41 -19.50 18.56 23.29
CA SER A 41 -18.46 19.57 23.48
C SER A 41 -18.70 20.78 22.58
N ALA A 42 -19.06 20.56 21.32
CA ALA A 42 -19.33 21.63 20.35
C ALA A 42 -20.49 22.54 20.80
N VAL A 43 -21.55 21.98 21.38
CA VAL A 43 -22.66 22.80 21.94
C VAL A 43 -22.22 23.56 23.18
N ILE A 44 -21.51 22.92 24.12
CA ILE A 44 -21.03 23.57 25.35
C ILE A 44 -20.03 24.69 25.03
N SER A 45 -19.25 24.56 23.98
CA SER A 45 -18.29 25.59 23.53
C SER A 45 -18.96 26.90 23.10
N LEU A 46 -20.26 26.95 22.93
CA LEU A 46 -21.03 28.18 22.65
C LEU A 46 -21.40 28.95 23.93
N VAL A 47 -21.41 28.29 25.09
CA VAL A 47 -21.80 28.89 26.38
C VAL A 47 -20.93 30.10 26.78
N PRO A 48 -19.60 30.09 26.58
CA PRO A 48 -18.76 31.25 26.88
C PRO A 48 -19.20 32.55 26.19
N TYR A 49 -19.70 32.45 24.94
CA TYR A 49 -20.20 33.64 24.20
C TYR A 49 -21.46 34.20 24.83
N LEU A 50 -22.35 33.34 25.35
CA LEU A 50 -23.51 33.76 26.13
C LEU A 50 -23.11 34.44 27.44
N CYS A 51 -22.10 33.93 28.13
CA CYS A 51 -21.57 34.51 29.34
C CYS A 51 -20.94 35.90 29.07
N MET A 52 -20.14 36.03 28.00
CA MET A 52 -19.55 37.31 27.58
C MET A 52 -20.65 38.34 27.28
N TRP A 53 -21.68 37.96 26.54
CA TRP A 53 -22.80 38.86 26.28
C TRP A 53 -23.50 39.27 27.58
N LYS A 54 -23.71 38.35 28.55
CA LYS A 54 -24.29 38.69 29.88
C LYS A 54 -23.45 39.71 30.65
N VAL A 55 -22.12 39.55 30.61
CA VAL A 55 -21.18 40.52 31.25
C VAL A 55 -21.36 41.92 30.62
N ILE A 56 -21.35 41.99 29.29
CA ILE A 56 -21.53 43.26 28.57
C ILE A 56 -22.90 43.86 28.87
N LYS A 57 -23.96 43.05 28.85
CA LYS A 57 -25.32 43.51 29.16
C LYS A 57 -25.40 44.09 30.57
N LEU A 58 -24.85 43.43 31.57
CA LEU A 58 -24.83 43.93 32.95
C LEU A 58 -24.04 45.24 33.07
N ALA A 59 -22.90 45.34 32.39
CA ALA A 59 -22.08 46.56 32.41
C ALA A 59 -22.80 47.76 31.79
N VAL A 60 -23.52 47.55 30.66
CA VAL A 60 -24.20 48.63 29.93
C VAL A 60 -25.49 49.07 30.63
N LEU A 61 -26.31 48.12 31.11
CA LEU A 61 -27.60 48.46 31.75
C LEU A 61 -27.47 49.16 33.10
N ASN A 62 -26.38 48.91 33.84
CA ASN A 62 -26.14 49.54 35.16
C ASN A 62 -25.25 50.81 35.10
N TRP A 63 -25.00 51.36 33.92
CA TRP A 63 -24.30 52.61 33.75
C TRP A 63 -25.18 53.80 34.10
N PRO A 64 -24.74 54.82 34.89
CA PRO A 64 -23.39 55.07 35.41
C PRO A 64 -23.09 54.53 36.83
N GLU A 65 -24.08 53.92 37.52
CA GLU A 65 -23.91 53.45 38.92
C GLU A 65 -22.91 52.31 39.05
N GLY A 66 -22.62 51.63 37.93
CA GLY A 66 -21.73 50.48 37.86
C GLY A 66 -22.42 49.16 38.12
N PRO A 67 -21.99 48.07 37.46
CA PRO A 67 -22.60 46.75 37.64
C PRO A 67 -22.20 46.16 39.00
N ASP A 68 -23.05 45.25 39.52
CA ASP A 68 -22.72 44.41 40.66
C ASP A 68 -21.46 43.56 40.33
N GLY A 69 -20.36 43.87 41.04
CA GLY A 69 -19.08 43.19 40.87
C GLY A 69 -19.17 41.68 41.08
N GLY A 70 -20.05 41.22 41.97
CA GLY A 70 -20.29 39.81 42.24
C GLY A 70 -20.90 39.08 41.01
N MET A 71 -21.85 39.71 40.33
CA MET A 71 -22.49 39.14 39.12
C MET A 71 -21.53 39.11 37.94
N LEU A 72 -20.66 40.11 37.76
CA LEU A 72 -19.63 40.11 36.71
C LEU A 72 -18.63 38.97 36.92
N VAL A 73 -18.13 38.83 38.15
CA VAL A 73 -17.22 37.75 38.51
C VAL A 73 -17.87 36.36 38.31
N TYR A 74 -19.14 36.23 38.69
CA TYR A 74 -19.88 34.98 38.49
C TYR A 74 -19.94 34.58 37.01
N TRP A 75 -20.37 35.48 36.10
CA TRP A 75 -20.45 35.18 34.66
C TRP A 75 -19.07 35.02 34.03
N GLY A 76 -18.06 35.70 34.52
CA GLY A 76 -16.66 35.52 34.12
C GLY A 76 -16.18 34.11 34.44
N TRP A 77 -16.38 33.66 35.68
CA TRP A 77 -16.02 32.27 36.06
C TRP A 77 -16.85 31.21 35.34
N MET A 78 -18.13 31.47 35.07
CA MET A 78 -18.97 30.58 34.28
C MET A 78 -18.44 30.41 32.85
N ALA A 79 -17.94 31.49 32.22
CA ALA A 79 -17.31 31.41 30.91
C ALA A 79 -16.05 30.55 30.93
N VAL A 80 -15.18 30.74 31.93
CA VAL A 80 -13.97 29.92 32.10
C VAL A 80 -14.32 28.45 32.38
N ALA A 81 -15.24 28.22 33.33
CA ALA A 81 -15.64 26.85 33.69
C ALA A 81 -16.27 26.09 32.53
N SER A 82 -17.16 26.73 31.75
CA SER A 82 -17.77 26.10 30.57
C SER A 82 -16.78 25.81 29.45
N SER A 83 -15.78 26.73 29.25
CA SER A 83 -14.69 26.50 28.30
C SER A 83 -13.83 25.29 28.67
N LEU A 84 -13.41 25.22 29.95
CA LEU A 84 -12.61 24.11 30.47
C LEU A 84 -13.41 22.80 30.43
N PHE A 85 -14.69 22.82 30.75
CA PHE A 85 -15.55 21.66 30.72
C PHE A 85 -15.75 21.15 29.27
N SER A 86 -15.99 22.05 28.31
CA SER A 86 -16.02 21.70 26.88
C SER A 86 -14.71 21.04 26.42
N MET A 87 -13.56 21.63 26.80
CA MET A 87 -12.24 21.11 26.46
C MET A 87 -12.01 19.70 27.04
N LEU A 88 -12.42 19.45 28.29
CA LEU A 88 -12.31 18.13 28.92
C LEU A 88 -13.16 17.08 28.21
N ILE A 89 -14.39 17.43 27.83
CA ILE A 89 -15.28 16.54 27.07
C ILE A 89 -14.66 16.23 25.70
N TYR A 90 -14.14 17.26 25.00
CA TYR A 90 -13.49 17.07 23.71
C TYR A 90 -12.23 16.20 23.81
N PHE A 91 -11.44 16.39 24.88
CA PHE A 91 -10.31 15.51 25.18
C PHE A 91 -10.76 14.05 25.35
N GLY A 92 -11.83 13.83 26.12
CA GLY A 92 -12.45 12.50 26.26
C GLY A 92 -12.92 11.92 24.92
N ALA A 93 -13.50 12.76 24.05
CA ALA A 93 -13.91 12.37 22.70
C ALA A 93 -12.70 11.90 21.86
N LEU A 94 -11.60 12.69 21.86
CA LEU A 94 -10.37 12.35 21.16
C LEU A 94 -9.73 11.07 21.71
N MET A 95 -9.69 10.87 23.02
CA MET A 95 -9.17 9.62 23.60
C MET A 95 -9.94 8.38 23.10
N CYS A 96 -11.27 8.46 23.03
CA CYS A 96 -12.11 7.37 22.50
C CYS A 96 -11.81 7.11 21.01
N THR A 97 -11.73 8.18 20.20
CA THR A 97 -11.49 8.04 18.76
C THR A 97 -10.07 7.59 18.45
N HIS A 98 -9.04 8.08 19.15
CA HIS A 98 -7.66 7.62 18.98
C HIS A 98 -7.49 6.13 19.28
N ILE A 99 -8.03 5.65 20.42
CA ILE A 99 -7.96 4.22 20.76
C ILE A 99 -8.60 3.37 19.65
N SER A 100 -9.77 3.80 19.14
CA SER A 100 -10.44 3.11 18.05
C SER A 100 -9.65 3.18 16.75
N ALA A 101 -9.09 4.35 16.39
CA ALA A 101 -8.33 4.58 15.18
C ALA A 101 -7.07 3.71 15.10
N PHE A 102 -6.24 3.69 16.16
CA PHE A 102 -5.05 2.84 16.23
C PHE A 102 -5.40 1.35 16.12
N ARG A 103 -6.49 0.91 16.75
CA ARG A 103 -6.94 -0.49 16.64
C ARG A 103 -7.43 -0.83 15.24
N THR A 104 -8.14 0.09 14.60
CA THR A 104 -8.63 -0.08 13.22
C THR A 104 -7.48 -0.14 12.23
N ALA A 105 -6.53 0.81 12.28
CA ALA A 105 -5.35 0.84 11.43
C ALA A 105 -4.50 -0.43 11.58
N ARG A 106 -4.27 -0.87 12.84
CA ARG A 106 -3.58 -2.13 13.10
C ARG A 106 -4.29 -3.32 12.48
N ASN A 107 -5.63 -3.40 12.62
CA ASN A 107 -6.41 -4.50 12.07
C ASN A 107 -6.37 -4.50 10.54
N MET A 108 -6.47 -3.33 9.89
CA MET A 108 -6.33 -3.17 8.44
C MET A 108 -4.97 -3.69 7.95
N LYS A 109 -3.86 -3.23 8.58
CA LYS A 109 -2.51 -3.72 8.26
C LYS A 109 -2.40 -5.23 8.45
N THR A 110 -2.90 -5.77 9.55
CA THR A 110 -2.83 -7.21 9.85
C THR A 110 -3.60 -8.04 8.83
N VAL A 111 -4.80 -7.62 8.45
CA VAL A 111 -5.63 -8.33 7.45
C VAL A 111 -4.98 -8.27 6.08
N ALA A 112 -4.52 -7.09 5.64
CA ALA A 112 -3.87 -6.92 4.34
C ALA A 112 -2.58 -7.74 4.25
N LEU A 113 -1.70 -7.67 5.27
CA LEU A 113 -0.45 -8.44 5.29
C LEU A 113 -0.69 -9.96 5.33
N HIS A 114 -1.69 -10.41 6.07
CA HIS A 114 -2.04 -11.84 6.10
C HIS A 114 -2.57 -12.29 4.74
N HIS A 115 -3.48 -11.52 4.15
CA HIS A 115 -4.02 -11.83 2.83
C HIS A 115 -2.92 -11.90 1.77
N LEU A 116 -1.93 -10.98 1.81
CA LEU A 116 -0.76 -11.07 0.92
C LEU A 116 -0.01 -12.40 1.04
N THR A 117 0.00 -13.04 2.22
CA THR A 117 0.66 -14.36 2.37
C THR A 117 -0.12 -15.51 1.74
N GLU A 118 -1.40 -15.30 1.40
CA GLU A 118 -2.27 -16.27 0.74
C GLU A 118 -2.27 -16.10 -0.78
N LEU A 119 -1.84 -14.94 -1.28
CA LEU A 119 -1.76 -14.67 -2.70
C LEU A 119 -0.60 -15.43 -3.37
N PRO A 120 -0.76 -15.84 -4.64
CA PRO A 120 0.30 -16.53 -5.38
C PRO A 120 1.52 -15.62 -5.59
N ILE A 121 2.71 -16.23 -5.69
CA ILE A 121 3.97 -15.49 -5.92
C ILE A 121 3.89 -14.66 -7.21
N GLY A 122 3.11 -15.10 -8.18
CA GLY A 122 2.86 -14.38 -9.43
C GLY A 122 2.32 -12.97 -9.26
N TYR A 123 1.48 -12.74 -8.27
CA TYR A 123 0.96 -11.41 -7.92
C TYR A 123 2.08 -10.40 -7.64
N PHE A 124 3.14 -10.84 -6.98
CA PHE A 124 4.27 -9.97 -6.60
C PHE A 124 5.22 -9.65 -7.76
N LYS A 125 5.19 -10.42 -8.87
CA LYS A 125 5.99 -10.10 -10.08
C LYS A 125 5.49 -8.83 -10.78
N GLY A 126 4.17 -8.57 -10.74
CA GLY A 126 3.56 -7.37 -11.33
C GLY A 126 3.49 -6.17 -10.38
N THR A 127 3.62 -6.40 -9.06
CA THR A 127 3.41 -5.36 -8.05
C THR A 127 4.64 -5.23 -7.16
N GLY A 128 5.36 -4.13 -7.30
CA GLY A 128 6.58 -3.90 -6.52
C GLY A 128 6.32 -3.82 -5.00
N SER A 129 7.21 -4.40 -4.19
CA SER A 129 7.09 -4.43 -2.71
C SER A 129 6.99 -3.04 -2.08
N GLY A 130 7.66 -2.04 -2.66
CA GLY A 130 7.57 -0.65 -2.22
C GLY A 130 6.17 -0.05 -2.42
N LYS A 131 5.49 -0.37 -3.53
CA LYS A 131 4.11 0.05 -3.79
C LYS A 131 3.14 -0.58 -2.79
N LEU A 132 3.25 -1.89 -2.54
CA LEU A 132 2.41 -2.59 -1.56
C LEU A 132 2.59 -2.03 -0.15
N ARG A 133 3.84 -1.83 0.28
CA ARG A 133 4.15 -1.22 1.57
C ARG A 133 3.50 0.16 1.69
N ARG A 134 3.66 1.02 0.69
CA ARG A 134 3.08 2.36 0.66
C ARG A 134 1.55 2.31 0.77
N ILE A 135 0.88 1.48 -0.02
CA ILE A 135 -0.58 1.35 0.03
C ILE A 135 -1.04 0.94 1.44
N ILE A 136 -0.37 -0.02 2.08
CA ILE A 136 -0.78 -0.54 3.39
C ILE A 136 -0.42 0.43 4.51
N ASP A 137 0.79 0.98 4.54
CA ASP A 137 1.25 1.85 5.62
C ASP A 137 0.62 3.23 5.54
N ASP A 138 0.68 3.89 4.38
CA ASP A 138 0.13 5.23 4.18
C ASP A 138 -1.40 5.20 4.22
N GLY A 139 -2.03 4.19 3.60
CA GLY A 139 -3.48 4.05 3.60
C GLY A 139 -4.04 3.79 5.01
N ALA A 140 -3.39 2.95 5.81
CA ALA A 140 -3.79 2.75 7.20
C ALA A 140 -3.55 3.99 8.06
N GLY A 141 -2.47 4.75 7.81
CA GLY A 141 -2.17 6.01 8.48
C GLY A 141 -3.19 7.11 8.16
N GLN A 142 -3.56 7.27 6.88
CA GLN A 142 -4.61 8.22 6.47
C GLN A 142 -5.97 7.87 7.11
N THR A 143 -6.31 6.58 7.14
CA THR A 143 -7.53 6.09 7.81
C THR A 143 -7.50 6.35 9.31
N GLU A 144 -6.34 6.18 9.96
CA GLU A 144 -6.14 6.48 11.38
C GLU A 144 -6.39 7.97 11.66
N THR A 145 -5.75 8.86 10.90
CA THR A 145 -5.90 10.32 11.03
C THR A 145 -7.37 10.73 10.84
N TYR A 146 -8.05 10.14 9.87
CA TYR A 146 -9.48 10.38 9.65
C TYR A 146 -10.33 9.99 10.85
N LEU A 147 -10.16 8.78 11.37
CA LEU A 147 -10.95 8.27 12.51
C LEU A 147 -10.60 8.98 13.82
N ALA A 148 -9.33 9.35 14.02
CA ALA A 148 -8.84 9.96 15.25
C ALA A 148 -9.30 11.42 15.42
N HIS A 149 -9.17 12.21 14.36
CA HIS A 149 -9.34 13.67 14.40
C HIS A 149 -10.52 14.14 13.57
N GLN A 150 -10.61 13.73 12.30
CA GLN A 150 -11.55 14.31 11.35
C GLN A 150 -12.99 13.86 11.58
N LEU A 151 -13.20 12.59 11.95
CA LEU A 151 -14.54 12.08 12.20
C LEU A 151 -15.21 12.70 13.44
N PRO A 152 -14.53 12.88 14.62
CA PRO A 152 -15.11 13.64 15.72
C PRO A 152 -15.30 15.13 15.37
N ASP A 153 -14.40 15.75 14.60
CA ASP A 153 -14.57 17.12 14.11
C ASP A 153 -15.77 17.25 13.18
N LEU A 154 -15.99 16.27 12.29
CA LEU A 154 -17.19 16.20 11.44
C LEU A 154 -18.47 16.09 12.30
N ALA A 155 -18.47 15.26 13.33
CA ALA A 155 -19.61 15.14 14.23
C ALA A 155 -19.92 16.48 14.93
N GLY A 156 -18.91 17.17 15.43
CA GLY A 156 -19.04 18.52 15.96
C GLY A 156 -19.54 19.52 14.90
N ALA A 157 -18.95 19.49 13.71
CA ALA A 157 -19.31 20.37 12.60
C ALA A 157 -20.74 20.15 12.09
N LEU A 158 -21.33 18.98 12.22
CA LEU A 158 -22.74 18.69 11.90
C LEU A 158 -23.71 19.19 12.99
N VAL A 159 -23.32 19.11 14.26
CA VAL A 159 -24.16 19.56 15.38
C VAL A 159 -24.14 21.08 15.56
N THR A 160 -22.96 21.71 15.35
CA THR A 160 -22.77 23.14 15.56
C THR A 160 -23.75 24.02 14.73
N PRO A 161 -24.01 23.75 13.41
CA PRO A 161 -24.94 24.56 12.64
C PRO A 161 -26.35 24.60 13.23
N ALA A 162 -26.84 23.46 13.73
CA ALA A 162 -28.15 23.40 14.36
C ALA A 162 -28.19 24.24 15.65
N ALA A 163 -27.15 24.13 16.50
CA ALA A 163 -27.05 24.89 17.72
C ALA A 163 -26.91 26.39 17.45
N VAL A 164 -26.08 26.78 16.47
CA VAL A 164 -25.90 28.15 16.04
C VAL A 164 -27.21 28.72 15.50
N LEU A 165 -27.92 27.98 14.63
CA LEU A 165 -29.21 28.40 14.08
C LEU A 165 -30.22 28.68 15.20
N VAL A 166 -30.33 27.77 16.17
CA VAL A 166 -31.20 27.96 17.34
C VAL A 166 -30.83 29.23 18.10
N LEU A 167 -29.54 29.43 18.38
CA LEU A 167 -29.08 30.64 19.08
C LEU A 167 -29.37 31.92 18.30
N LEU A 168 -29.10 31.94 17.00
CA LEU A 168 -29.35 33.09 16.16
C LEU A 168 -30.85 33.47 16.09
N LEU A 169 -31.75 32.50 16.14
CA LEU A 169 -33.19 32.78 16.06
C LEU A 169 -33.81 33.07 17.44
N VAL A 170 -33.28 32.51 18.53
CA VAL A 170 -33.79 32.70 19.90
C VAL A 170 -33.42 34.06 20.47
N PHE A 171 -32.24 34.60 20.16
CA PHE A 171 -31.79 35.91 20.66
C PHE A 171 -32.61 37.07 20.08
N ASP A 172 -32.50 37.31 18.78
CA ASP A 172 -33.35 38.19 17.99
C ASP A 172 -33.45 37.64 16.58
N TRP A 173 -34.65 37.12 16.23
CA TRP A 173 -34.91 36.51 14.94
C TRP A 173 -34.56 37.41 13.75
N ARG A 174 -34.64 38.75 13.90
CA ARG A 174 -34.32 39.75 12.84
C ARG A 174 -32.84 39.71 12.50
N PHE A 175 -31.97 39.86 13.52
CA PHE A 175 -30.52 39.73 13.36
C PHE A 175 -30.11 38.34 12.92
N GLY A 176 -30.82 37.31 13.42
CA GLY A 176 -30.63 35.94 13.00
C GLY A 176 -30.84 35.74 11.52
N LEU A 177 -31.97 36.18 10.97
CA LEU A 177 -32.26 36.12 9.53
C LEU A 177 -31.25 36.90 8.70
N ILE A 178 -30.88 38.10 9.14
CA ILE A 178 -29.88 38.92 8.46
C ILE A 178 -28.53 38.21 8.38
N SER A 179 -28.09 37.56 9.47
CA SER A 179 -26.83 36.80 9.52
C SER A 179 -26.87 35.53 8.66
N LEU A 180 -28.05 34.93 8.46
CA LEU A 180 -28.22 33.74 7.63
C LEU A 180 -28.04 34.03 6.14
N ILE A 181 -28.26 35.26 5.66
CA ILE A 181 -28.13 35.62 4.24
C ILE A 181 -26.71 35.35 3.74
N PRO A 182 -25.64 35.95 4.33
CA PRO A 182 -24.27 35.69 3.87
C PRO A 182 -23.82 34.25 4.19
N MET A 183 -24.33 33.61 5.26
CA MET A 183 -24.05 32.20 5.53
C MET A 183 -24.64 31.29 4.44
N ALA A 184 -25.87 31.53 4.00
CA ALA A 184 -26.50 30.79 2.91
C ALA A 184 -25.74 31.00 1.58
N ALA A 185 -25.30 32.22 1.30
CA ALA A 185 -24.45 32.52 0.14
C ALA A 185 -23.12 31.77 0.21
N GLY A 186 -22.47 31.76 1.38
CA GLY A 186 -21.27 30.97 1.62
C GLY A 186 -21.49 29.47 1.41
N ALA A 187 -22.56 28.89 1.96
CA ALA A 187 -22.94 27.50 1.77
C ALA A 187 -23.20 27.17 0.29
N PHE A 188 -23.82 28.07 -0.46
CA PHE A 188 -24.03 27.94 -1.90
C PHE A 188 -22.69 27.87 -2.64
N PHE A 189 -21.76 28.78 -2.40
CA PHE A 189 -20.45 28.74 -3.06
C PHE A 189 -19.63 27.51 -2.64
N LEU A 190 -19.71 27.10 -1.38
CA LEU A 190 -19.10 25.86 -0.89
C LEU A 190 -19.64 24.64 -1.64
N SER A 191 -20.96 24.56 -1.84
CA SER A 191 -21.57 23.46 -2.60
C SER A 191 -21.10 23.41 -4.06
N ARG A 192 -20.83 24.59 -4.65
CA ARG A 192 -20.25 24.68 -6.02
C ARG A 192 -18.80 24.19 -6.08
N MET A 193 -18.01 24.42 -5.02
CA MET A 193 -16.65 23.89 -4.91
C MET A 193 -16.63 22.36 -4.77
N MET A 194 -17.68 21.76 -4.20
CA MET A 194 -17.79 20.31 -3.99
C MET A 194 -18.52 19.59 -5.14
N GLY A 195 -18.87 20.28 -6.21
CA GLY A 195 -19.59 19.72 -7.36
C GLY A 195 -18.79 18.70 -8.16
N THR A 196 -19.49 17.87 -8.94
CA THR A 196 -18.90 16.77 -9.73
C THR A 196 -17.78 17.20 -10.66
N GLY A 197 -17.90 18.40 -11.28
CA GLY A 197 -16.86 18.95 -12.16
C GLY A 197 -15.55 19.27 -11.41
N MET A 198 -15.67 19.73 -10.17
CA MET A 198 -14.48 20.01 -9.33
C MET A 198 -13.82 18.73 -8.83
N ALA A 199 -14.63 17.72 -8.48
CA ALA A 199 -14.13 16.41 -8.09
C ALA A 199 -13.32 15.75 -9.23
N GLU A 200 -13.77 15.89 -10.47
CA GLU A 200 -13.04 15.40 -11.65
C GLU A 200 -11.73 16.17 -11.86
N CYS A 201 -11.74 17.49 -11.74
CA CYS A 201 -10.52 18.31 -11.84
C CYS A 201 -9.50 17.95 -10.76
N MET A 202 -9.96 17.73 -9.52
CA MET A 202 -9.12 17.25 -8.42
C MET A 202 -8.53 15.87 -8.71
N ARG A 203 -9.31 14.96 -9.28
CA ARG A 203 -8.83 13.62 -9.66
C ARG A 203 -7.73 13.70 -10.71
N GLN A 204 -7.88 14.54 -11.74
CA GLN A 204 -6.87 14.74 -12.78
C GLN A 204 -5.58 15.35 -12.20
N TYR A 205 -5.72 16.33 -11.29
CA TYR A 205 -4.59 16.90 -10.56
C TYR A 205 -3.83 15.83 -9.76
N GLN A 206 -4.54 14.97 -9.01
CA GLN A 206 -3.93 13.89 -8.22
C GLN A 206 -3.24 12.84 -9.12
N ASN A 207 -3.85 12.46 -10.24
CA ASN A 207 -3.26 11.54 -11.21
C ASN A 207 -1.95 12.13 -11.79
N ALA A 208 -1.98 13.40 -12.20
CA ALA A 208 -0.78 14.06 -12.74
C ALA A 208 0.34 14.17 -11.69
N LEU A 209 0.00 14.38 -10.41
CA LEU A 209 0.96 14.37 -9.31
C LEU A 209 1.57 12.98 -9.09
N GLU A 210 0.76 11.93 -9.17
CA GLU A 210 1.24 10.54 -9.06
C GLU A 210 2.18 10.18 -10.21
N ASP A 211 1.80 10.53 -11.45
CA ASP A 211 2.62 10.32 -12.64
C ASP A 211 3.97 11.04 -12.52
N MET A 212 3.96 12.31 -12.12
CA MET A 212 5.19 13.08 -11.90
C MET A 212 6.09 12.45 -10.83
N ASN A 213 5.51 11.98 -9.72
CA ASN A 213 6.27 11.32 -8.66
C ASN A 213 6.87 9.99 -9.12
N ASN A 214 6.17 9.21 -9.96
CA ASN A 214 6.68 7.96 -10.52
C ASN A 214 7.87 8.23 -11.45
N GLU A 215 7.75 9.20 -12.35
CA GLU A 215 8.83 9.62 -13.26
C GLU A 215 10.03 10.19 -12.47
N ALA A 216 9.80 10.94 -11.39
CA ALA A 216 10.84 11.43 -10.51
C ALA A 216 11.65 10.29 -9.87
N VAL A 217 10.99 9.22 -9.42
CA VAL A 217 11.66 8.03 -8.86
C VAL A 217 12.53 7.35 -9.93
N GLU A 218 12.02 7.21 -11.16
CA GLU A 218 12.80 6.63 -12.26
C GLU A 218 13.99 7.53 -12.64
N TYR A 219 13.82 8.85 -12.66
CA TYR A 219 14.92 9.79 -12.87
C TYR A 219 16.01 9.65 -11.79
N VAL A 220 15.62 9.57 -10.51
CA VAL A 220 16.57 9.40 -9.39
C VAL A 220 17.33 8.07 -9.51
N ARG A 221 16.65 6.98 -9.91
CA ARG A 221 17.31 5.69 -10.20
C ARG A 221 18.28 5.78 -11.36
N GLY A 222 17.95 6.59 -12.37
CA GLY A 222 18.78 6.84 -13.55
C GLY A 222 19.91 7.88 -13.35
N ILE A 223 20.03 8.52 -12.18
CA ILE A 223 21.08 9.55 -11.93
C ILE A 223 22.49 9.10 -12.30
N PRO A 224 22.95 7.87 -12.02
CA PRO A 224 24.28 7.42 -12.45
C PRO A 224 24.47 7.52 -13.97
N VAL A 225 23.45 7.14 -14.74
CA VAL A 225 23.46 7.23 -16.21
C VAL A 225 23.47 8.70 -16.66
N VAL A 226 22.58 9.51 -16.07
CA VAL A 226 22.48 10.95 -16.36
C VAL A 226 23.82 11.65 -16.12
N LYS A 227 24.49 11.35 -14.99
CA LYS A 227 25.81 11.93 -14.66
C LYS A 227 26.93 11.42 -15.59
N THR A 228 26.95 10.12 -15.88
CA THR A 228 27.98 9.51 -16.71
C THR A 228 27.93 10.05 -18.15
N PHE A 229 26.72 10.27 -18.67
CA PHE A 229 26.54 10.79 -20.04
C PHE A 229 26.32 12.31 -20.08
N GLN A 230 26.53 13.03 -18.97
CA GLN A 230 26.38 14.50 -18.85
C GLN A 230 25.02 15.03 -19.35
N GLN A 231 23.95 14.23 -19.15
CA GLN A 231 22.61 14.62 -19.55
C GLN A 231 21.98 15.58 -18.53
N SER A 232 21.05 16.41 -18.96
CA SER A 232 20.26 17.29 -18.10
C SER A 232 18.86 16.73 -17.89
N ILE A 233 18.10 17.30 -16.91
CA ILE A 233 16.70 16.97 -16.68
C ILE A 233 15.83 17.17 -17.94
N PHE A 234 16.19 18.14 -18.80
CA PHE A 234 15.49 18.39 -20.07
C PHE A 234 15.74 17.30 -21.11
N SER A 235 16.84 16.55 -20.98
CA SER A 235 17.11 15.39 -21.84
C SER A 235 16.26 14.19 -21.44
N PHE A 236 15.74 14.16 -20.20
CA PHE A 236 14.81 13.14 -19.72
C PHE A 236 13.38 13.62 -19.98
N LYS A 237 12.99 13.56 -21.26
CA LYS A 237 11.75 14.14 -21.79
C LYS A 237 10.49 13.70 -21.02
N SER A 238 10.41 12.41 -20.65
CA SER A 238 9.26 11.86 -19.94
C SER A 238 9.02 12.57 -18.60
N PHE A 239 10.07 12.77 -17.81
CA PHE A 239 9.97 13.47 -16.52
C PHE A 239 9.62 14.96 -16.71
N HIS A 240 10.25 15.63 -17.66
CA HIS A 240 9.92 17.02 -17.99
C HIS A 240 8.45 17.15 -18.39
N ASP A 241 7.95 16.29 -19.27
CA ASP A 241 6.57 16.33 -19.75
C ASP A 241 5.57 16.02 -18.60
N SER A 242 5.93 15.15 -17.66
CA SER A 242 5.11 14.88 -16.47
C SER A 242 5.02 16.10 -15.54
N ILE A 243 6.12 16.84 -15.34
CA ILE A 243 6.14 18.11 -14.60
C ILE A 243 5.21 19.14 -15.28
N MET A 244 5.28 19.24 -16.61
CA MET A 244 4.44 20.19 -17.34
C MET A 244 2.96 19.82 -17.26
N ARG A 245 2.60 18.54 -17.40
CA ARG A 245 1.21 18.07 -17.18
C ARG A 245 0.72 18.37 -15.78
N TYR A 246 1.54 18.06 -14.75
CA TYR A 246 1.20 18.39 -13.36
C TYR A 246 0.98 19.90 -13.18
N LYS A 247 1.89 20.74 -13.69
CA LYS A 247 1.75 22.21 -13.65
C LYS A 247 0.42 22.66 -14.28
N ASP A 248 0.09 22.15 -15.46
CA ASP A 248 -1.13 22.53 -16.17
C ASP A 248 -2.40 22.14 -15.39
N TRP A 249 -2.44 20.95 -14.83
CA TRP A 249 -3.55 20.53 -13.97
C TRP A 249 -3.60 21.29 -12.64
N ALA A 250 -2.46 21.60 -12.03
CA ALA A 250 -2.39 22.40 -10.80
C ALA A 250 -2.91 23.83 -11.03
N VAL A 251 -2.52 24.45 -12.14
CA VAL A 251 -3.00 25.77 -12.54
C VAL A 251 -4.49 25.73 -12.82
N ASN A 252 -4.96 24.76 -13.62
CA ASN A 252 -6.38 24.62 -13.95
C ASN A 252 -7.24 24.41 -12.69
N TYR A 253 -6.81 23.54 -11.76
CA TYR A 253 -7.49 23.31 -10.50
C TYR A 253 -7.57 24.61 -9.66
N THR A 254 -6.43 25.28 -9.48
CA THR A 254 -6.37 26.54 -8.72
C THR A 254 -7.24 27.64 -9.33
N LEU A 255 -7.19 27.80 -10.67
CA LEU A 255 -8.02 28.81 -11.36
C LEU A 255 -9.50 28.48 -11.31
N SER A 256 -9.88 27.19 -11.34
CA SER A 256 -11.28 26.75 -11.21
C SER A 256 -11.84 27.06 -9.84
N LEU A 257 -11.04 26.97 -8.79
CA LEU A 257 -11.43 27.28 -7.41
C LEU A 257 -11.44 28.80 -7.13
N ARG A 258 -10.71 29.62 -7.89
CA ARG A 258 -10.46 31.03 -7.57
C ARG A 258 -11.74 31.82 -7.30
N ILE A 259 -12.69 31.79 -8.21
CA ILE A 259 -13.93 32.56 -8.07
C ILE A 259 -14.83 32.01 -6.96
N PRO A 260 -15.17 30.70 -6.91
CA PRO A 260 -15.98 30.15 -5.83
C PRO A 260 -15.36 30.37 -4.44
N MET A 261 -14.04 30.20 -4.30
CA MET A 261 -13.33 30.38 -3.03
C MET A 261 -13.32 31.85 -2.58
N CYS A 262 -13.09 32.80 -3.50
CA CYS A 262 -13.17 34.22 -3.18
C CYS A 262 -14.59 34.59 -2.77
N CYS A 263 -15.61 34.14 -3.52
CA CYS A 263 -17.01 34.43 -3.17
C CYS A 263 -17.41 33.80 -1.84
N TYR A 264 -16.97 32.57 -1.56
CA TYR A 264 -17.14 31.92 -0.26
C TYR A 264 -16.54 32.75 0.85
N SER A 265 -15.24 33.09 0.74
CA SER A 265 -14.50 33.84 1.74
C SER A 265 -15.11 35.23 2.00
N VAL A 266 -15.50 35.95 0.93
CA VAL A 266 -16.17 37.25 1.03
C VAL A 266 -17.53 37.12 1.70
N SER A 267 -18.32 36.09 1.34
CA SER A 267 -19.65 35.88 1.94
C SER A 267 -19.56 35.62 3.42
N ILE A 268 -18.70 34.70 3.85
CA ILE A 268 -18.57 34.31 5.26
C ILE A 268 -17.98 35.43 6.11
N ASN A 269 -16.89 36.06 5.65
CA ASN A 269 -16.28 37.19 6.38
C ASN A 269 -17.09 38.47 6.22
N GLY A 270 -17.94 38.57 5.19
CA GLY A 270 -18.82 39.70 4.94
C GLY A 270 -20.07 39.76 5.83
N ILE A 271 -20.27 38.84 6.78
CA ILE A 271 -21.40 38.87 7.73
C ILE A 271 -21.44 40.22 8.45
N PHE A 272 -20.30 40.77 8.88
CA PHE A 272 -20.20 42.09 9.51
C PHE A 272 -20.68 43.24 8.59
N ALA A 273 -20.38 43.15 7.30
CA ALA A 273 -20.74 44.17 6.32
C ALA A 273 -22.26 44.30 6.13
N VAL A 274 -23.01 43.26 6.40
CA VAL A 274 -24.48 43.24 6.34
C VAL A 274 -25.06 43.53 7.73
N LEU A 275 -24.50 42.91 8.76
CA LEU A 275 -25.02 42.96 10.14
C LEU A 275 -24.91 44.36 10.77
N ILE A 276 -23.79 45.06 10.57
CA ILE A 276 -23.60 46.40 11.20
C ILE A 276 -24.54 47.43 10.62
N PRO A 277 -24.67 47.64 9.29
CA PRO A 277 -25.64 48.60 8.74
C PRO A 277 -27.08 48.27 9.10
N ALA A 278 -27.47 47.00 9.01
CA ALA A 278 -28.79 46.55 9.40
C ALA A 278 -29.10 46.80 10.88
N GLY A 279 -28.09 46.54 11.76
CA GLY A 279 -28.20 46.80 13.17
C GLY A 279 -28.37 48.27 13.50
N LEU A 280 -27.64 49.13 12.80
CA LEU A 280 -27.78 50.60 12.97
C LEU A 280 -29.18 51.10 12.50
N LEU A 281 -29.70 50.55 11.42
CA LEU A 281 -31.06 50.85 10.94
C LEU A 281 -32.13 50.41 11.95
N LEU A 282 -32.04 49.14 12.42
CA LEU A 282 -32.97 48.61 13.42
C LEU A 282 -32.89 49.36 14.78
N ALA A 283 -31.70 49.80 15.18
CA ALA A 283 -31.52 50.63 16.36
C ALA A 283 -32.07 52.05 16.14
N GLY A 284 -31.96 52.61 14.93
CA GLY A 284 -32.52 53.93 14.60
C GLY A 284 -34.04 53.96 14.61
N ASP A 285 -34.68 52.85 14.24
CA ASP A 285 -36.16 52.69 14.27
C ASP A 285 -36.69 52.41 15.68
N ALA A 286 -35.82 51.91 16.58
CA ALA A 286 -36.22 51.66 17.97
C ALA A 286 -36.46 52.99 18.72
N ALA A 287 -37.57 53.08 19.43
CA ALA A 287 -37.84 54.24 20.28
C ALA A 287 -36.68 54.48 21.26
N ARG A 288 -36.36 55.77 21.51
CA ARG A 288 -35.32 56.13 22.49
C ARG A 288 -35.66 55.50 23.84
N GLY A 289 -34.65 54.91 24.53
CA GLY A 289 -34.82 54.29 25.84
C GLY A 289 -34.34 52.83 25.88
N GLU A 290 -35.03 52.01 26.64
CA GLU A 290 -34.64 50.64 26.93
C GLU A 290 -34.64 49.72 25.67
N ALA A 291 -35.57 49.95 24.72
CA ALA A 291 -35.61 49.24 23.47
C ALA A 291 -34.38 49.47 22.59
N TYR A 292 -33.89 50.70 22.50
CA TYR A 292 -32.66 51.06 21.79
C TYR A 292 -31.44 50.34 22.39
N VAL A 293 -31.28 50.38 23.72
CA VAL A 293 -30.18 49.72 24.41
C VAL A 293 -30.20 48.23 24.20
N THR A 294 -31.39 47.61 24.25
CA THR A 294 -31.53 46.17 24.02
C THR A 294 -31.13 45.78 22.59
N THR A 295 -31.58 46.54 21.57
CA THR A 295 -31.23 46.30 20.15
C THR A 295 -29.71 46.45 19.92
N VAL A 296 -29.06 47.41 20.57
CA VAL A 296 -27.59 47.57 20.46
C VAL A 296 -26.87 46.42 21.16
N LEU A 297 -27.35 45.93 22.31
CA LEU A 297 -26.79 44.78 22.99
C LEU A 297 -26.92 43.50 22.21
N ASP A 298 -28.06 43.30 21.52
CA ASP A 298 -28.26 42.14 20.64
C ASP A 298 -27.33 42.25 19.42
N LEU A 299 -27.15 43.41 18.82
CA LEU A 299 -26.14 43.61 17.77
C LEU A 299 -24.72 43.25 18.25
N VAL A 300 -24.34 43.66 19.46
CA VAL A 300 -23.04 43.29 20.03
C VAL A 300 -22.90 41.77 20.20
N PHE A 301 -23.96 41.07 20.61
CA PHE A 301 -23.96 39.62 20.68
C PHE A 301 -23.64 39.01 19.31
N TYR A 302 -24.35 39.44 18.24
CA TYR A 302 -24.13 38.90 16.89
C TYR A 302 -22.74 39.22 16.36
N ILE A 303 -22.16 40.39 16.70
CA ILE A 303 -20.78 40.72 16.35
C ILE A 303 -19.80 39.75 17.03
N LEU A 304 -19.96 39.48 18.33
CA LEU A 304 -19.12 38.54 19.08
C LEU A 304 -19.29 37.08 18.60
N PHE A 305 -20.47 36.74 18.11
CA PHE A 305 -20.80 35.39 17.70
C PHE A 305 -20.41 35.07 16.23
N THR A 306 -20.26 36.09 15.39
CA THR A 306 -19.89 35.90 13.96
C THR A 306 -18.63 35.07 13.75
N PRO A 307 -17.50 35.22 14.50
CA PRO A 307 -16.33 34.33 14.31
C PRO A 307 -16.64 32.84 14.48
N VAL A 308 -17.61 32.49 15.31
CA VAL A 308 -18.06 31.09 15.48
C VAL A 308 -18.67 30.56 14.18
N CYS A 309 -19.51 31.38 13.53
CA CYS A 309 -20.12 31.02 12.25
C CYS A 309 -19.05 30.81 11.16
N VAL A 310 -18.02 31.67 11.12
CA VAL A 310 -16.89 31.55 10.18
C VAL A 310 -16.13 30.25 10.41
N THR A 311 -15.67 30.03 11.64
CA THR A 311 -14.87 28.81 11.97
C THR A 311 -15.66 27.52 11.77
N MET A 312 -16.98 27.55 11.99
CA MET A 312 -17.87 26.42 11.70
C MET A 312 -17.90 26.09 10.21
N MET A 313 -18.09 27.07 9.36
CA MET A 313 -18.14 26.88 7.91
C MET A 313 -16.80 26.41 7.35
N ASP A 314 -15.67 26.94 7.86
CA ASP A 314 -14.33 26.50 7.49
C ASP A 314 -14.08 25.03 7.88
N LYS A 315 -14.51 24.61 9.07
CA LYS A 315 -14.43 23.20 9.51
C LYS A 315 -15.19 22.27 8.58
N ILE A 316 -16.39 22.65 8.14
CA ILE A 316 -17.18 21.85 7.19
C ILE A 316 -16.42 21.70 5.86
N MET A 317 -15.81 22.77 5.36
CA MET A 317 -15.05 22.78 4.12
C MET A 317 -13.87 21.80 4.18
N TRP A 318 -12.99 21.95 5.18
CA TRP A 318 -11.79 21.10 5.30
C TRP A 318 -12.09 19.62 5.59
N THR A 319 -13.14 19.34 6.36
CA THR A 319 -13.49 17.94 6.69
C THR A 319 -13.96 17.17 5.48
N SER A 320 -14.58 17.85 4.52
CA SER A 320 -15.05 17.21 3.27
C SER A 320 -13.90 16.68 2.42
N GLU A 321 -12.84 17.45 2.21
CA GLU A 321 -11.66 17.03 1.42
C GLU A 321 -10.99 15.80 2.03
N ASN A 322 -10.80 15.82 3.34
CA ASN A 322 -10.14 14.73 4.07
C ASN A 322 -10.94 13.42 4.05
N THR A 323 -12.27 13.49 3.99
CA THR A 323 -13.13 12.31 3.89
C THR A 323 -12.91 11.59 2.56
N VAL A 324 -12.73 12.32 1.46
CA VAL A 324 -12.43 11.75 0.14
C VAL A 324 -11.10 11.02 0.15
N ALA A 325 -10.05 11.64 0.71
CA ALA A 325 -8.73 11.03 0.81
C ALA A 325 -8.73 9.72 1.63
N ALA A 326 -9.46 9.70 2.76
CA ALA A 326 -9.57 8.51 3.60
C ALA A 326 -10.33 7.37 2.90
N ASN A 327 -11.36 7.69 2.13
CA ASN A 327 -12.10 6.68 1.34
C ASN A 327 -11.24 6.11 0.21
N ASP A 328 -10.46 6.93 -0.51
CA ASP A 328 -9.53 6.46 -1.52
C ASP A 328 -8.46 5.53 -0.92
N ALA A 329 -7.88 5.91 0.22
CA ALA A 329 -6.93 5.09 0.95
C ALA A 329 -7.52 3.73 1.36
N LEU A 330 -8.77 3.71 1.84
CA LEU A 330 -9.49 2.48 2.16
C LEU A 330 -9.68 1.61 0.92
N GLU A 331 -10.15 2.17 -0.21
CA GLU A 331 -10.39 1.41 -1.44
C GLU A 331 -9.09 0.81 -2.00
N ARG A 332 -7.96 1.50 -1.93
CA ARG A 332 -6.65 0.95 -2.32
C ARG A 332 -6.27 -0.28 -1.48
N ILE A 333 -6.50 -0.28 -0.17
CA ILE A 333 -6.28 -1.45 0.69
C ILE A 333 -7.30 -2.56 0.37
N LEU A 334 -8.56 -2.21 0.15
CA LEU A 334 -9.60 -3.17 -0.20
C LEU A 334 -9.32 -3.87 -1.54
N ASN A 335 -8.73 -3.18 -2.51
CA ASN A 335 -8.33 -3.78 -3.77
C ASN A 335 -7.28 -4.88 -3.58
N ILE A 336 -6.35 -4.72 -2.62
CA ILE A 336 -5.43 -5.80 -2.25
C ILE A 336 -6.19 -6.98 -1.62
N ILE A 337 -7.13 -6.70 -0.70
CA ILE A 337 -7.86 -7.74 0.03
C ILE A 337 -8.88 -8.49 -0.86
N ARG A 338 -9.40 -7.82 -1.90
CA ARG A 338 -10.32 -8.42 -2.88
C ARG A 338 -9.63 -9.30 -3.92
N GLU A 339 -8.31 -9.20 -4.04
CA GLU A 339 -7.57 -10.09 -4.93
C GLU A 339 -7.75 -11.54 -4.49
N LYS A 340 -8.06 -12.41 -5.43
CA LYS A 340 -8.41 -13.79 -5.09
C LYS A 340 -7.15 -14.65 -5.00
N PRO A 341 -6.94 -15.38 -3.88
CA PRO A 341 -5.93 -16.43 -3.84
C PRO A 341 -6.29 -17.54 -4.84
N LEU A 342 -5.28 -18.33 -5.22
CA LEU A 342 -5.52 -19.49 -6.06
C LEU A 342 -6.45 -20.48 -5.35
N PRO A 343 -7.41 -21.09 -6.08
CA PRO A 343 -8.34 -22.02 -5.46
C PRO A 343 -7.61 -23.25 -4.91
N GLU A 344 -7.92 -23.61 -3.67
CA GLU A 344 -7.37 -24.77 -2.99
C GLU A 344 -8.34 -25.96 -3.13
N PRO A 345 -7.85 -27.19 -3.38
CA PRO A 345 -8.70 -28.36 -3.43
C PRO A 345 -9.25 -28.71 -2.05
N ALA A 346 -10.52 -29.17 -2.01
CA ALA A 346 -11.15 -29.59 -0.76
C ALA A 346 -10.41 -30.76 -0.09
N VAL A 347 -9.84 -31.68 -0.89
CA VAL A 347 -9.03 -32.81 -0.44
C VAL A 347 -7.74 -32.84 -1.25
N PRO A 348 -6.62 -32.37 -0.67
CA PRO A 348 -5.33 -32.39 -1.35
C PRO A 348 -4.89 -33.82 -1.69
N ARG A 349 -4.47 -34.03 -2.94
CA ARG A 349 -3.90 -35.31 -3.42
C ARG A 349 -2.38 -35.29 -3.28
N LYS A 350 -1.80 -36.47 -3.04
CA LYS A 350 -0.34 -36.65 -3.01
C LYS A 350 0.12 -37.31 -4.31
N PRO A 351 1.29 -36.92 -4.85
CA PRO A 351 1.83 -37.59 -6.04
C PRO A 351 2.32 -38.99 -5.70
N GLU A 352 2.20 -39.91 -6.64
CA GLU A 352 2.70 -41.31 -6.51
C GLU A 352 4.22 -41.38 -6.73
N ASN A 353 4.75 -40.50 -7.56
CA ASN A 353 6.16 -40.38 -7.89
C ASN A 353 6.51 -38.92 -8.20
N HIS A 354 7.73 -38.63 -8.67
CA HIS A 354 8.21 -37.27 -8.93
C HIS A 354 8.45 -36.99 -10.42
N ARG A 355 7.78 -37.74 -11.32
CA ARG A 355 7.73 -37.46 -12.74
C ARG A 355 6.91 -36.18 -12.97
N ILE A 356 7.40 -35.31 -13.84
CA ILE A 356 6.70 -34.07 -14.21
C ILE A 356 6.16 -34.22 -15.63
N GLU A 357 4.88 -33.97 -15.82
CA GLU A 357 4.21 -34.00 -17.13
C GLU A 357 3.50 -32.67 -17.37
N ILE A 358 3.84 -32.01 -18.46
CA ILE A 358 3.22 -30.79 -18.96
C ILE A 358 2.44 -31.15 -20.21
N LYS A 359 1.13 -30.90 -20.24
CA LYS A 359 0.22 -31.36 -21.31
C LYS A 359 -0.54 -30.17 -21.90
N ASP A 360 -0.23 -29.80 -23.12
CA ASP A 360 -0.93 -28.78 -23.93
C ASP A 360 -1.10 -27.45 -23.19
N VAL A 361 -0.04 -26.99 -22.51
CA VAL A 361 -0.07 -25.80 -21.66
C VAL A 361 0.06 -24.53 -22.47
N SER A 362 -0.94 -23.64 -22.33
CA SER A 362 -0.87 -22.25 -22.80
C SER A 362 -1.05 -21.30 -21.62
N PHE A 363 -0.31 -20.18 -21.65
CA PHE A 363 -0.34 -19.20 -20.57
C PHE A 363 0.00 -17.80 -21.07
N SER A 364 -0.75 -16.80 -20.60
CA SER A 364 -0.48 -15.37 -20.80
C SER A 364 -0.49 -14.62 -19.47
N TYR A 365 0.43 -13.67 -19.28
CA TYR A 365 0.42 -12.79 -18.11
C TYR A 365 -0.75 -11.79 -18.10
N ASN A 366 -1.21 -11.40 -19.29
CA ASN A 366 -2.34 -10.50 -19.49
C ASN A 366 -3.39 -11.20 -20.33
N LYS A 367 -4.64 -11.23 -19.91
CA LYS A 367 -5.74 -11.95 -20.60
C LYS A 367 -5.95 -11.54 -22.06
N ASP A 368 -5.56 -10.33 -22.44
CA ASP A 368 -5.65 -9.80 -23.81
C ASP A 368 -4.28 -9.70 -24.51
N GLY A 369 -3.24 -10.33 -23.94
CA GLY A 369 -1.85 -10.25 -24.40
C GLY A 369 -1.41 -11.43 -25.25
N VAL A 370 -0.18 -11.33 -25.73
CA VAL A 370 0.50 -12.44 -26.44
C VAL A 370 0.76 -13.57 -25.45
N ASN A 371 0.55 -14.82 -25.88
CA ASN A 371 0.85 -16.01 -25.09
C ASN A 371 2.36 -16.06 -24.78
N ALA A 372 2.70 -16.15 -23.49
CA ALA A 372 4.07 -16.41 -23.06
C ALA A 372 4.46 -17.88 -23.25
N LEU A 373 3.46 -18.77 -23.24
CA LEU A 373 3.56 -20.20 -23.59
C LEU A 373 2.37 -20.58 -24.48
N ASP A 374 2.64 -21.35 -25.50
CA ASP A 374 1.64 -21.76 -26.51
C ASP A 374 1.75 -23.26 -26.84
N HIS A 375 0.76 -24.02 -26.36
CA HIS A 375 0.66 -25.47 -26.61
C HIS A 375 1.90 -26.27 -26.19
N VAL A 376 2.52 -25.96 -25.05
CA VAL A 376 3.72 -26.64 -24.57
C VAL A 376 3.39 -28.01 -24.00
N SER A 377 4.07 -29.04 -24.51
CA SER A 377 3.98 -30.40 -23.98
C SER A 377 5.38 -31.00 -23.82
N LEU A 378 5.68 -31.49 -22.63
CA LEU A 378 6.94 -32.16 -22.32
C LEU A 378 6.80 -33.09 -21.10
N THR A 379 7.75 -33.99 -20.94
CA THR A 379 7.81 -34.91 -19.81
C THR A 379 9.24 -35.00 -19.28
N VAL A 380 9.38 -34.90 -17.96
CA VAL A 380 10.64 -35.13 -17.25
C VAL A 380 10.47 -36.37 -16.37
N PRO A 381 11.22 -37.45 -16.63
CA PRO A 381 11.16 -38.66 -15.82
C PRO A 381 11.63 -38.40 -14.36
N GLN A 382 11.17 -39.20 -13.43
CA GLN A 382 11.66 -39.16 -12.05
C GLN A 382 13.17 -39.41 -12.02
N GLY A 383 13.90 -38.56 -11.26
CA GLY A 383 15.35 -38.66 -11.09
C GLY A 383 16.16 -38.13 -12.27
N ALA A 384 15.51 -37.66 -13.34
CA ALA A 384 16.18 -37.11 -14.51
C ALA A 384 16.45 -35.61 -14.34
N THR A 385 17.55 -35.15 -14.95
CA THR A 385 17.91 -33.73 -15.08
C THR A 385 17.49 -33.20 -16.45
N ALA A 386 16.58 -32.28 -16.48
CA ALA A 386 16.11 -31.59 -17.69
C ALA A 386 16.68 -30.18 -17.77
N ALA A 387 17.20 -29.80 -18.93
CA ALA A 387 17.69 -28.45 -19.18
C ALA A 387 16.76 -27.71 -20.16
N MET A 388 16.40 -26.48 -19.80
CA MET A 388 15.67 -25.54 -20.66
C MET A 388 16.63 -24.56 -21.29
N VAL A 389 16.71 -24.53 -22.61
CA VAL A 389 17.56 -23.61 -23.39
C VAL A 389 16.73 -22.82 -24.40
N GLY A 390 17.23 -21.71 -24.89
CA GLY A 390 16.55 -20.85 -25.87
C GLY A 390 16.87 -19.37 -25.67
N ALA A 391 16.44 -18.53 -26.58
CA ALA A 391 16.65 -17.08 -26.53
C ALA A 391 15.98 -16.44 -25.29
N SER A 392 16.42 -15.25 -24.90
CA SER A 392 15.72 -14.48 -23.87
C SER A 392 14.30 -14.18 -24.32
N GLY A 393 13.31 -14.33 -23.41
CA GLY A 393 11.89 -14.15 -23.75
C GLY A 393 11.21 -15.37 -24.37
N SER A 394 11.90 -16.50 -24.59
CA SER A 394 11.29 -17.72 -25.20
C SER A 394 10.31 -18.49 -24.27
N GLY A 395 10.05 -18.03 -23.05
CA GLY A 395 9.08 -18.65 -22.14
C GLY A 395 9.66 -19.58 -21.08
N LYS A 396 10.99 -19.81 -21.00
CA LYS A 396 11.65 -20.73 -20.05
C LYS A 396 11.29 -20.47 -18.58
N THR A 397 11.54 -19.26 -18.10
CA THR A 397 11.24 -18.86 -16.71
C THR A 397 9.75 -18.91 -16.42
N THR A 398 8.90 -18.61 -17.42
CA THR A 398 7.45 -18.73 -17.31
C THR A 398 7.07 -20.19 -17.07
N LEU A 399 7.55 -21.11 -17.90
CA LEU A 399 7.23 -22.53 -17.79
C LEU A 399 7.65 -23.10 -16.43
N VAL A 400 8.87 -22.85 -16.01
CA VAL A 400 9.40 -23.33 -14.72
C VAL A 400 8.64 -22.70 -13.55
N SER A 401 8.13 -21.46 -13.67
CA SER A 401 7.30 -20.80 -12.65
C SER A 401 5.88 -21.38 -12.52
N LEU A 402 5.36 -22.05 -13.54
CA LEU A 402 4.04 -22.69 -13.50
C LEU A 402 4.04 -24.02 -12.73
N ILE A 403 5.18 -24.73 -12.68
CA ILE A 403 5.29 -26.02 -11.99
C ILE A 403 4.99 -25.90 -10.48
N PRO A 404 5.57 -24.92 -9.73
CA PRO A 404 5.22 -24.69 -8.35
C PRO A 404 3.91 -23.90 -8.17
N ARG A 405 3.14 -23.74 -9.25
CA ARG A 405 1.85 -23.05 -9.26
C ARG A 405 1.96 -21.60 -8.78
N PHE A 406 2.97 -20.85 -9.26
CA PHE A 406 3.03 -19.40 -9.01
C PHE A 406 1.94 -18.66 -9.78
N PHE A 407 1.42 -19.29 -10.83
CA PHE A 407 0.25 -18.92 -11.63
C PHE A 407 -0.51 -20.19 -12.00
N ASP A 408 -1.81 -20.11 -12.23
CA ASP A 408 -2.56 -21.18 -12.88
C ASP A 408 -2.42 -21.08 -14.40
N VAL A 409 -2.42 -22.21 -15.10
CA VAL A 409 -2.39 -22.25 -16.56
C VAL A 409 -3.74 -21.83 -17.15
N ASP A 410 -3.74 -21.13 -18.29
CA ASP A 410 -4.97 -20.75 -18.99
C ASP A 410 -5.59 -21.98 -19.68
N ARG A 411 -4.73 -22.86 -20.22
CA ARG A 411 -5.12 -24.11 -20.88
C ARG A 411 -4.14 -25.22 -20.55
N GLY A 412 -4.63 -26.44 -20.59
CA GLY A 412 -3.81 -27.63 -20.33
C GLY A 412 -3.68 -27.99 -18.87
N SER A 413 -2.68 -28.79 -18.54
CA SER A 413 -2.42 -29.25 -17.18
C SER A 413 -0.93 -29.50 -16.93
N ILE A 414 -0.51 -29.32 -15.67
CA ILE A 414 0.82 -29.71 -15.18
C ILE A 414 0.61 -30.72 -14.08
N CYS A 415 1.19 -31.91 -14.25
CA CYS A 415 1.06 -33.01 -13.31
C CYS A 415 2.40 -33.40 -12.71
N ILE A 416 2.41 -33.72 -11.42
CA ILE A 416 3.54 -34.33 -10.71
C ILE A 416 3.08 -35.71 -10.23
N GLY A 417 3.76 -36.79 -10.67
CA GLY A 417 3.40 -38.13 -10.30
C GLY A 417 1.94 -38.51 -10.61
N GLY A 418 1.43 -38.06 -11.76
CA GLY A 418 0.06 -38.30 -12.21
C GLY A 418 -1.02 -37.40 -11.59
N VAL A 419 -0.67 -36.52 -10.63
CA VAL A 419 -1.62 -35.62 -9.99
C VAL A 419 -1.43 -34.20 -10.52
N ASP A 420 -2.51 -33.54 -10.96
CA ASP A 420 -2.47 -32.12 -11.35
C ASP A 420 -2.06 -31.24 -10.16
N VAL A 421 -1.17 -30.28 -10.39
CA VAL A 421 -0.69 -29.38 -9.35
C VAL A 421 -1.82 -28.57 -8.69
N ARG A 422 -2.95 -28.38 -9.41
CA ARG A 422 -4.17 -27.74 -8.87
C ARG A 422 -4.87 -28.59 -7.82
N ASP A 423 -4.75 -29.93 -7.91
CA ASP A 423 -5.36 -30.89 -6.98
C ASP A 423 -4.47 -31.22 -5.78
N MET A 424 -3.19 -30.80 -5.79
CA MET A 424 -2.25 -31.10 -4.70
C MET A 424 -2.43 -30.19 -3.48
N GLY A 425 -2.93 -28.97 -3.68
CA GLY A 425 -2.92 -27.91 -2.65
C GLY A 425 -1.53 -27.33 -2.39
N THR A 426 -1.48 -26.04 -2.10
CA THR A 426 -0.21 -25.27 -2.03
C THR A 426 0.78 -25.87 -1.04
N LYS A 427 0.34 -26.30 0.14
CA LYS A 427 1.24 -26.84 1.18
C LYS A 427 1.88 -28.17 0.76
N GLU A 428 1.13 -29.05 0.10
CA GLU A 428 1.67 -30.32 -0.35
C GLU A 428 2.60 -30.13 -1.56
N LEU A 429 2.20 -29.30 -2.52
CA LEU A 429 3.03 -28.94 -3.67
C LEU A 429 4.37 -28.32 -3.24
N MET A 430 4.35 -27.41 -2.26
CA MET A 430 5.58 -26.78 -1.76
C MET A 430 6.50 -27.74 -1.01
N LYS A 431 6.02 -28.89 -0.52
CA LYS A 431 6.90 -29.96 -0.01
C LYS A 431 7.62 -30.70 -1.12
N GLN A 432 6.98 -30.85 -2.28
CA GLN A 432 7.52 -31.58 -3.42
C GLN A 432 8.58 -30.81 -4.19
N VAL A 433 8.54 -29.47 -4.16
CA VAL A 433 9.35 -28.62 -5.03
C VAL A 433 10.27 -27.71 -4.21
N SER A 434 11.55 -27.67 -4.56
CA SER A 434 12.50 -26.64 -4.13
C SER A 434 12.81 -25.75 -5.33
N PHE A 435 12.63 -24.43 -5.14
CA PHE A 435 12.88 -23.44 -6.19
C PHE A 435 14.08 -22.55 -5.80
N VAL A 436 15.08 -22.45 -6.66
CA VAL A 436 16.21 -21.53 -6.52
C VAL A 436 16.05 -20.42 -7.56
N PHE A 437 15.79 -19.22 -7.09
CA PHE A 437 15.59 -18.04 -7.94
C PHE A 437 16.92 -17.47 -8.46
N GLN A 438 16.88 -16.84 -9.62
CA GLN A 438 18.01 -16.09 -10.20
C GLN A 438 18.49 -14.98 -9.24
N ASP A 439 17.57 -14.18 -8.70
CA ASP A 439 17.84 -13.14 -7.70
C ASP A 439 17.59 -13.70 -6.29
N SER A 440 18.62 -14.26 -5.70
CA SER A 440 18.56 -14.87 -4.38
C SER A 440 18.53 -13.78 -3.30
N ARG A 441 17.41 -13.65 -2.59
CA ARG A 441 17.26 -12.67 -1.51
C ARG A 441 17.34 -13.31 -0.13
N LEU A 442 18.02 -12.60 0.75
CA LEU A 442 18.09 -12.97 2.16
C LEU A 442 17.21 -12.03 3.00
N PHE A 443 16.63 -12.59 4.05
CA PHE A 443 15.94 -11.80 5.06
C PHE A 443 16.95 -11.02 5.90
N LYS A 444 16.54 -9.87 6.41
CA LYS A 444 17.28 -9.10 7.41
C LYS A 444 17.21 -9.81 8.76
N ASP A 445 17.94 -10.92 8.87
CA ASP A 445 17.95 -11.83 10.00
C ASP A 445 19.29 -12.56 10.03
N SER A 446 19.54 -13.41 11.02
CA SER A 446 20.76 -14.21 11.11
C SER A 446 20.89 -15.18 9.93
N LEU A 447 22.13 -15.56 9.60
CA LEU A 447 22.39 -16.60 8.59
C LEU A 447 21.70 -17.90 8.94
N LEU A 448 21.71 -18.28 10.24
CA LEU A 448 21.01 -19.43 10.77
C LEU A 448 19.51 -19.40 10.39
N ASN A 449 18.82 -18.28 10.67
CA ASN A 449 17.40 -18.13 10.39
C ASN A 449 17.13 -18.07 8.89
N ASN A 450 18.01 -17.47 8.12
CA ASN A 450 17.91 -17.45 6.67
C ASN A 450 17.95 -18.86 6.05
N ILE A 451 18.84 -19.73 6.51
CA ILE A 451 18.92 -21.12 6.02
C ILE A 451 17.77 -21.94 6.58
N ARG A 452 17.48 -21.82 7.88
CA ARG A 452 16.40 -22.53 8.58
C ARG A 452 14.99 -22.16 8.06
N ALA A 453 14.82 -21.06 7.34
CA ALA A 453 13.53 -20.66 6.75
C ALA A 453 12.88 -21.76 5.90
N ALA A 454 13.67 -22.63 5.28
CA ALA A 454 13.18 -23.78 4.52
C ALA A 454 12.59 -24.90 5.42
N ARG A 455 13.12 -25.07 6.62
CA ARG A 455 12.70 -26.08 7.62
C ARG A 455 12.85 -25.50 9.03
N PRO A 456 11.84 -24.74 9.53
CA PRO A 456 11.94 -23.97 10.78
C PRO A 456 12.28 -24.80 12.04
N LYS A 457 12.03 -26.10 12.03
CA LYS A 457 12.31 -27.02 13.14
C LYS A 457 13.69 -27.68 13.06
N ALA A 458 14.49 -27.39 12.02
CA ALA A 458 15.82 -27.96 11.87
C ALA A 458 16.72 -27.52 13.03
N ASP A 459 17.52 -28.42 13.56
CA ASP A 459 18.52 -28.12 14.57
C ASP A 459 19.78 -27.44 13.97
N LYS A 460 20.70 -27.00 14.81
CA LYS A 460 21.90 -26.29 14.35
C LYS A 460 22.87 -27.24 13.60
N GLU A 461 22.87 -28.53 13.92
CA GLU A 461 23.69 -29.52 13.25
C GLU A 461 23.19 -29.83 11.84
N GLU A 462 21.86 -29.92 11.66
CA GLU A 462 21.23 -30.06 10.33
C GLU A 462 21.54 -28.85 9.43
N VAL A 463 21.49 -27.65 10.00
CA VAL A 463 21.86 -26.42 9.27
C VAL A 463 23.33 -26.43 8.90
N MET A 464 24.24 -26.85 9.80
CA MET A 464 25.67 -26.97 9.50
C MET A 464 25.96 -28.03 8.42
N ARG A 465 25.25 -29.16 8.41
CA ARG A 465 25.36 -30.13 7.30
C ARG A 465 24.96 -29.51 5.95
N ALA A 466 23.90 -28.70 5.94
CA ALA A 466 23.48 -27.99 4.71
C ALA A 466 24.50 -26.91 4.30
N VAL A 467 25.06 -26.16 5.24
CA VAL A 467 26.15 -25.18 5.02
C VAL A 467 27.35 -25.85 4.36
N LYS A 468 27.81 -27.00 4.90
CA LYS A 468 28.92 -27.77 4.36
C LYS A 468 28.62 -28.30 2.95
N ALA A 469 27.44 -28.84 2.75
CA ALA A 469 27.02 -29.35 1.45
C ALA A 469 26.93 -28.22 0.38
N ALA A 470 26.58 -26.99 0.81
CA ALA A 470 26.52 -25.82 -0.05
C ALA A 470 27.85 -25.06 -0.17
N ARG A 471 28.96 -25.59 0.38
CA ARG A 471 30.26 -24.92 0.35
C ARG A 471 30.23 -23.49 0.92
N CYS A 472 29.51 -23.29 2.05
CA CYS A 472 29.37 -21.99 2.71
C CYS A 472 30.21 -21.83 3.96
N GLU A 473 31.12 -22.76 4.26
CA GLU A 473 31.96 -22.75 5.49
C GLU A 473 32.82 -21.47 5.54
N ASP A 474 33.44 -21.09 4.44
CA ASP A 474 34.24 -19.87 4.28
C ASP A 474 33.43 -18.60 4.56
N ILE A 475 32.13 -18.59 4.21
CA ILE A 475 31.24 -17.46 4.47
C ILE A 475 31.02 -17.36 5.99
N ILE A 476 30.70 -18.49 6.65
CA ILE A 476 30.38 -18.50 8.06
C ILE A 476 31.61 -18.13 8.91
N GLU A 477 32.82 -18.62 8.54
CA GLU A 477 34.08 -18.32 9.23
C GLU A 477 34.48 -16.85 9.16
N LYS A 478 34.18 -16.16 8.04
CA LYS A 478 34.40 -14.71 7.87
C LYS A 478 33.45 -13.85 8.70
N MET A 479 32.34 -14.40 9.19
CA MET A 479 31.30 -13.62 9.87
C MET A 479 31.62 -13.41 11.36
N PRO A 480 31.42 -12.21 11.93
CA PRO A 480 31.77 -11.88 13.30
C PRO A 480 31.14 -12.78 14.38
N GLN A 481 29.93 -13.30 14.10
CA GLN A 481 29.18 -14.18 15.00
C GLN A 481 28.81 -15.50 14.31
N GLY A 482 29.56 -15.89 13.27
CA GLY A 482 29.26 -17.10 12.49
C GLY A 482 27.84 -17.15 11.99
N LEU A 483 27.12 -18.26 12.22
CA LEU A 483 25.72 -18.43 11.81
C LEU A 483 24.75 -17.42 12.45
N ASP A 484 25.06 -16.85 13.59
CA ASP A 484 24.21 -15.92 14.32
C ASP A 484 24.36 -14.48 13.82
N THR A 485 25.27 -14.23 12.86
CA THR A 485 25.45 -12.92 12.22
C THR A 485 24.22 -12.49 11.44
N VAL A 486 23.71 -11.28 11.74
CA VAL A 486 22.58 -10.67 11.05
C VAL A 486 23.07 -9.99 9.77
N VAL A 487 22.57 -10.43 8.62
CA VAL A 487 22.89 -9.88 7.29
C VAL A 487 21.95 -8.75 6.89
N GLY A 488 22.43 -7.88 6.01
CA GLY A 488 21.63 -6.75 5.49
C GLY A 488 21.46 -5.57 6.45
N THR A 489 22.28 -5.49 7.52
CA THR A 489 22.29 -4.39 8.49
C THR A 489 23.71 -4.00 8.87
N LYS A 490 23.94 -2.69 9.10
CA LYS A 490 25.17 -2.15 9.71
C LYS A 490 26.49 -2.65 9.09
N GLY A 491 26.52 -2.85 7.78
CA GLY A 491 27.77 -3.12 7.06
C GLY A 491 28.10 -4.60 6.82
N VAL A 492 27.26 -5.56 7.24
CA VAL A 492 27.46 -6.97 6.88
C VAL A 492 26.68 -7.28 5.62
N TYR A 493 27.37 -7.27 4.48
CA TYR A 493 26.80 -7.59 3.17
C TYR A 493 27.52 -8.82 2.61
N LEU A 494 26.77 -9.65 1.91
CA LEU A 494 27.28 -10.78 1.14
C LEU A 494 27.38 -10.40 -0.34
N SER A 495 28.38 -10.94 -1.02
CA SER A 495 28.47 -10.88 -2.49
C SER A 495 27.32 -11.66 -3.14
N GLY A 496 27.07 -11.42 -4.43
CA GLY A 496 26.05 -12.16 -5.18
C GLY A 496 26.26 -13.67 -5.13
N GLY A 497 27.49 -14.14 -5.31
CA GLY A 497 27.84 -15.56 -5.23
C GLY A 497 27.68 -16.16 -3.82
N GLU A 498 28.03 -15.41 -2.76
CA GLU A 498 27.81 -15.85 -1.38
C GLU A 498 26.31 -15.94 -1.04
N MET A 499 25.49 -14.94 -1.46
CA MET A 499 24.03 -15.00 -1.27
C MET A 499 23.43 -16.22 -1.98
N GLN A 500 23.92 -16.54 -3.15
CA GLN A 500 23.49 -17.69 -3.93
C GLN A 500 23.84 -19.02 -3.25
N ARG A 501 25.07 -19.17 -2.71
CA ARG A 501 25.45 -20.36 -1.92
C ARG A 501 24.58 -20.53 -0.67
N ILE A 502 24.23 -19.44 0.02
CA ILE A 502 23.28 -19.50 1.15
C ILE A 502 21.88 -19.92 0.69
N ALA A 503 21.42 -19.47 -0.50
CA ALA A 503 20.15 -19.95 -1.05
C ALA A 503 20.19 -21.44 -1.44
N LEU A 504 21.33 -21.94 -1.94
CA LEU A 504 21.54 -23.38 -2.17
C LEU A 504 21.55 -24.15 -0.84
N ALA A 505 22.18 -23.65 0.23
CA ALA A 505 22.10 -24.25 1.56
C ALA A 505 20.64 -24.36 2.06
N ARG A 506 19.83 -23.34 1.81
CA ARG A 506 18.38 -23.36 2.09
C ARG A 506 17.66 -24.43 1.30
N ALA A 507 17.96 -24.60 0.01
CA ALA A 507 17.36 -25.61 -0.84
C ALA A 507 17.80 -27.03 -0.45
N ILE A 508 19.06 -27.23 -0.08
CA ILE A 508 19.60 -28.50 0.43
C ILE A 508 18.92 -28.88 1.75
N LEU A 509 18.78 -27.94 2.70
CA LEU A 509 18.10 -28.17 3.98
C LEU A 509 16.64 -28.54 3.81
N LYS A 510 15.97 -27.98 2.78
CA LYS A 510 14.57 -28.32 2.44
C LYS A 510 14.42 -29.76 2.02
N ASP A 511 15.37 -30.26 1.26
CA ASP A 511 15.45 -31.63 0.76
C ASP A 511 14.20 -32.09 -0.01
N ALA A 512 13.68 -31.24 -0.89
CA ALA A 512 12.54 -31.57 -1.75
C ALA A 512 12.96 -32.50 -2.89
N PRO A 513 12.09 -33.43 -3.33
CA PRO A 513 12.42 -34.40 -4.37
C PRO A 513 12.49 -33.81 -5.79
N ILE A 514 11.90 -32.63 -6.00
CA ILE A 514 11.95 -31.89 -7.26
C ILE A 514 12.72 -30.59 -7.02
N VAL A 515 13.69 -30.29 -7.88
CA VAL A 515 14.50 -29.05 -7.82
C VAL A 515 14.30 -28.26 -9.09
N LEU A 516 13.85 -27.01 -8.96
CA LEU A 516 13.71 -26.07 -10.04
C LEU A 516 14.73 -24.95 -9.89
N LEU A 517 15.48 -24.65 -10.95
CA LEU A 517 16.61 -23.74 -10.93
C LEU A 517 16.47 -22.72 -12.04
N ASP A 518 16.38 -21.46 -11.66
CA ASP A 518 16.34 -20.34 -12.59
C ASP A 518 17.70 -19.63 -12.57
N GLU A 519 18.53 -19.88 -13.60
CA GLU A 519 19.83 -19.23 -13.85
C GLU A 519 20.76 -19.09 -12.63
N ALA A 520 21.19 -20.21 -12.08
CA ALA A 520 21.93 -20.25 -10.81
C ALA A 520 23.40 -19.75 -10.86
N THR A 521 23.96 -19.24 -11.99
CA THR A 521 25.40 -18.93 -12.08
C THR A 521 25.75 -17.59 -12.77
N ALA A 522 24.81 -16.68 -12.98
CA ALA A 522 24.97 -15.53 -13.87
C ALA A 522 25.94 -14.43 -13.38
N PHE A 523 26.24 -14.33 -12.08
CA PHE A 523 26.98 -13.19 -11.49
C PHE A 523 28.11 -13.58 -10.54
N ALA A 524 28.58 -14.84 -10.58
CA ALA A 524 29.67 -15.27 -9.70
C ALA A 524 31.04 -15.03 -10.38
N ASP A 525 32.02 -14.60 -9.59
CA ASP A 525 33.43 -14.67 -9.94
C ASP A 525 33.89 -16.13 -10.13
N PRO A 526 34.98 -16.43 -10.82
CA PRO A 526 35.41 -17.79 -11.14
C PRO A 526 35.52 -18.71 -9.93
N ASP A 527 35.98 -18.21 -8.78
CA ASP A 527 36.15 -19.00 -7.56
C ASP A 527 34.81 -19.36 -6.93
N ASN A 528 33.88 -18.41 -6.86
CA ASN A 528 32.53 -18.66 -6.39
C ASN A 528 31.73 -19.54 -7.37
N GLU A 529 31.97 -19.42 -8.68
CA GLU A 529 31.31 -20.26 -9.67
C GLU A 529 31.64 -21.75 -9.46
N TYR A 530 32.90 -22.09 -9.21
CA TYR A 530 33.31 -23.46 -8.92
C TYR A 530 32.62 -24.00 -7.65
N LEU A 531 32.57 -23.21 -6.56
CA LEU A 531 31.91 -23.61 -5.31
C LEU A 531 30.39 -23.75 -5.48
N ILE A 532 29.77 -22.86 -6.23
CA ILE A 532 28.34 -22.93 -6.57
C ILE A 532 28.05 -24.20 -7.36
N GLN A 533 28.92 -24.59 -8.29
CA GLN A 533 28.75 -25.80 -9.08
C GLN A 533 28.85 -27.06 -8.24
N GLN A 534 29.78 -27.13 -7.30
CA GLN A 534 29.87 -28.24 -6.35
C GLN A 534 28.65 -28.33 -5.42
N ALA A 535 28.16 -27.19 -4.92
CA ALA A 535 26.94 -27.12 -4.12
C ALA A 535 25.71 -27.57 -4.92
N PHE A 536 25.70 -27.24 -6.20
CA PHE A 536 24.66 -27.63 -7.13
C PHE A 536 24.64 -29.14 -7.39
N GLU A 537 25.80 -29.75 -7.71
CA GLU A 537 25.91 -31.19 -7.89
C GLU A 537 25.39 -31.94 -6.67
N LYS A 538 25.64 -31.43 -5.47
CA LYS A 538 25.13 -32.02 -4.22
C LYS A 538 23.63 -31.82 -4.04
N LEU A 539 23.07 -30.69 -4.49
CA LEU A 539 21.63 -30.42 -4.41
C LEU A 539 20.82 -31.34 -5.31
N VAL A 540 21.30 -31.64 -6.50
CA VAL A 540 20.55 -32.40 -7.54
C VAL A 540 20.67 -33.91 -7.42
N GLU A 541 21.57 -34.41 -6.57
CA GLU A 541 21.84 -35.85 -6.43
C GLU A 541 20.57 -36.63 -6.07
N GLY A 542 20.16 -37.57 -6.97
CA GLY A 542 18.99 -38.41 -6.80
C GLY A 542 17.63 -37.73 -6.93
N LYS A 543 17.57 -36.51 -7.42
CA LYS A 543 16.34 -35.70 -7.54
C LYS A 543 15.90 -35.51 -8.98
N THR A 544 14.62 -35.18 -9.19
CA THR A 544 14.12 -34.71 -10.48
C THR A 544 14.44 -33.22 -10.61
N VAL A 545 15.15 -32.83 -11.67
CA VAL A 545 15.68 -31.47 -11.81
C VAL A 545 15.20 -30.84 -13.10
N ILE A 546 14.75 -29.60 -13.03
CA ILE A 546 14.57 -28.73 -14.19
C ILE A 546 15.43 -27.49 -13.98
N MET A 547 16.37 -27.26 -14.91
CA MET A 547 17.23 -26.07 -14.87
C MET A 547 17.01 -25.19 -16.10
N ILE A 548 16.98 -23.88 -15.89
CA ILE A 548 17.11 -22.91 -16.97
C ILE A 548 18.60 -22.60 -17.10
N ALA A 549 19.17 -22.93 -18.25
CA ALA A 549 20.58 -22.78 -18.50
C ALA A 549 20.86 -21.60 -19.43
N HIS A 550 21.70 -20.68 -18.97
CA HIS A 550 22.29 -19.62 -19.78
C HIS A 550 23.71 -19.97 -20.27
N ARG A 551 24.33 -21.02 -19.68
CA ARG A 551 25.61 -21.58 -20.13
C ARG A 551 25.41 -22.96 -20.71
N LEU A 552 25.67 -23.09 -21.99
CA LEU A 552 25.51 -24.37 -22.69
C LEU A 552 26.45 -25.47 -22.17
N SER A 553 27.59 -25.10 -21.54
CA SER A 553 28.51 -26.07 -20.92
C SER A 553 27.87 -26.91 -19.80
N THR A 554 26.90 -26.37 -19.08
CA THR A 554 26.21 -27.10 -18.00
C THR A 554 25.10 -28.03 -18.54
N VAL A 555 24.63 -27.78 -19.77
CA VAL A 555 23.53 -28.51 -20.40
C VAL A 555 23.95 -29.87 -20.96
N CYS A 556 25.22 -30.03 -21.34
CA CYS A 556 25.73 -31.25 -21.99
C CYS A 556 25.55 -32.52 -21.14
N ARG A 557 25.44 -32.38 -19.80
CA ARG A 557 25.25 -33.50 -18.88
C ARG A 557 23.78 -33.77 -18.55
N ALA A 558 22.84 -32.97 -19.09
CA ALA A 558 21.42 -33.15 -18.84
C ALA A 558 20.90 -34.39 -19.58
N ASP A 559 20.03 -35.18 -18.94
CA ASP A 559 19.40 -36.36 -19.52
C ASP A 559 18.45 -35.96 -20.65
N CYS A 560 17.84 -34.78 -20.58
CA CYS A 560 16.97 -34.24 -21.59
C CYS A 560 17.13 -32.72 -21.71
N ILE A 561 17.18 -32.22 -22.93
CA ILE A 561 17.28 -30.82 -23.27
C ILE A 561 16.00 -30.43 -24.03
N PHE A 562 15.34 -29.36 -23.58
CA PHE A 562 14.18 -28.75 -24.23
C PHE A 562 14.58 -27.38 -24.77
N VAL A 563 14.51 -27.21 -26.09
CA VAL A 563 14.80 -25.95 -26.76
C VAL A 563 13.50 -25.17 -26.92
N MET A 564 13.44 -24.00 -26.26
CA MET A 564 12.27 -23.14 -26.30
C MET A 564 12.45 -22.01 -27.30
N GLU A 565 11.43 -21.83 -28.16
CA GLU A 565 11.35 -20.73 -29.11
C GLU A 565 9.91 -20.21 -29.16
N GLU A 566 9.74 -18.90 -29.06
CA GLU A 566 8.43 -18.21 -29.13
C GLU A 566 7.32 -18.86 -28.28
N GLY A 567 7.64 -19.28 -27.07
CA GLY A 567 6.67 -19.89 -26.14
C GLY A 567 6.36 -21.36 -26.41
N ARG A 568 7.06 -22.03 -27.34
CA ARG A 568 6.87 -23.44 -27.72
C ARG A 568 8.14 -24.25 -27.52
N VAL A 569 8.01 -25.56 -27.40
CA VAL A 569 9.15 -26.49 -27.46
C VAL A 569 9.46 -26.75 -28.94
N ALA A 570 10.56 -26.22 -29.44
CA ALA A 570 11.00 -26.39 -30.81
C ALA A 570 11.73 -27.72 -31.02
N GLU A 571 12.59 -28.10 -30.08
CA GLU A 571 13.39 -29.31 -30.11
C GLU A 571 13.48 -29.97 -28.75
N GLN A 572 13.58 -31.28 -28.69
CA GLN A 572 13.84 -32.06 -27.48
C GLN A 572 14.73 -33.26 -27.76
N GLY A 573 15.63 -33.59 -26.84
CA GLY A 573 16.54 -34.75 -26.95
C GLY A 573 17.70 -34.60 -26.00
N ASN A 574 18.67 -35.52 -26.10
CA ASN A 574 19.95 -35.35 -25.40
C ASN A 574 20.94 -34.52 -26.24
N HIS A 575 22.09 -34.17 -25.63
CA HIS A 575 23.11 -33.35 -26.30
C HIS A 575 23.53 -33.87 -27.66
N ASP A 576 23.84 -35.17 -27.78
CA ASP A 576 24.35 -35.77 -28.99
C ASP A 576 23.26 -35.87 -30.09
N GLU A 577 22.01 -36.15 -29.69
CA GLU A 577 20.87 -36.22 -30.60
C GLU A 577 20.60 -34.85 -31.23
N LEU A 578 20.57 -33.80 -30.41
CA LEU A 578 20.29 -32.44 -30.86
C LEU A 578 21.43 -31.88 -31.74
N LEU A 579 22.68 -32.23 -31.46
CA LEU A 579 23.81 -31.88 -32.35
C LEU A 579 23.70 -32.54 -33.71
N LYS A 580 23.32 -33.84 -33.73
CA LYS A 580 23.13 -34.59 -34.99
C LYS A 580 21.96 -34.06 -35.82
N ALA A 581 20.91 -33.58 -35.17
CA ALA A 581 19.74 -32.98 -35.81
C ALA A 581 20.06 -31.67 -36.55
N ARG A 582 21.18 -31.00 -36.23
CA ARG A 582 21.65 -29.74 -36.84
C ARG A 582 20.60 -28.61 -36.79
N GLY A 583 19.77 -28.61 -35.80
CA GLY A 583 18.69 -27.66 -35.62
C GLY A 583 19.14 -26.41 -34.81
N LEU A 584 18.20 -25.80 -34.10
CA LEU A 584 18.39 -24.60 -33.31
C LEU A 584 19.45 -24.80 -32.21
N TYR A 585 19.39 -25.94 -31.50
CA TYR A 585 20.39 -26.31 -30.50
C TYR A 585 21.81 -26.34 -31.04
N ALA A 586 22.00 -27.03 -32.18
CA ALA A 586 23.32 -27.16 -32.79
C ALA A 586 23.88 -25.76 -33.22
N LYS A 587 23.02 -24.86 -33.67
CA LYS A 587 23.40 -23.48 -33.98
C LYS A 587 23.84 -22.74 -32.70
N MET A 588 23.05 -22.80 -31.64
CA MET A 588 23.37 -22.18 -30.35
C MET A 588 24.69 -22.73 -29.76
N TRP A 589 24.92 -24.03 -29.90
CA TRP A 589 26.15 -24.69 -29.47
C TRP A 589 27.38 -24.21 -30.24
N LYS A 590 27.27 -24.11 -31.57
CA LYS A 590 28.34 -23.58 -32.44
C LYS A 590 28.67 -22.13 -32.10
N ASP A 591 27.67 -21.29 -31.89
CA ASP A 591 27.85 -19.90 -31.50
C ASP A 591 28.54 -19.80 -30.13
N TYR A 592 28.20 -20.66 -29.19
CA TYR A 592 28.84 -20.75 -27.88
C TYR A 592 30.32 -21.16 -28.01
N GLN A 593 30.64 -22.21 -28.79
CA GLN A 593 32.02 -22.66 -29.01
C GLN A 593 32.88 -21.56 -29.62
N THR A 594 32.38 -20.89 -30.65
CA THR A 594 33.08 -19.74 -31.28
C THR A 594 33.35 -18.65 -30.26
N SER A 595 32.40 -18.36 -29.35
CA SER A 595 32.57 -17.35 -28.30
C SER A 595 33.61 -17.76 -27.24
N VAL A 596 33.74 -19.03 -26.92
CA VAL A 596 34.77 -19.56 -25.99
C VAL A 596 36.15 -19.54 -26.64
N GLU A 597 36.26 -19.98 -27.87
CA GLU A 597 37.53 -19.94 -28.63
C GLU A 597 38.05 -18.50 -28.81
N TRP A 598 37.15 -17.55 -29.05
CA TRP A 598 37.54 -16.12 -29.16
C TRP A 598 38.09 -15.56 -27.83
N LYS A 599 37.57 -15.98 -26.70
CA LYS A 599 38.11 -15.58 -25.37
C LYS A 599 39.49 -16.17 -25.09
N VAL A 600 39.77 -17.36 -25.58
CA VAL A 600 41.08 -18.04 -25.38
C VAL A 600 42.12 -17.55 -26.39
N GLY A 601 41.71 -17.26 -27.63
CA GLY A 601 42.61 -16.78 -28.68
C GLY A 601 43.04 -15.30 -28.57
N GLY A 602 42.37 -14.51 -27.73
CA GLY A 602 42.75 -13.11 -27.46
C GLY A 602 43.83 -12.93 -26.36
N MET A 603 44.37 -14.03 -25.82
CA MET A 603 45.47 -14.06 -24.85
C MET A 603 46.78 -14.64 -25.42
N ALA A 604 46.92 -14.76 -26.72
CA ALA A 604 48.17 -15.20 -27.39
C ALA A 604 48.91 -14.00 -27.98
#